data_e97c1c2b7b4d83f55983b1fa241c7585
#
_entry.id   e97c1c2b7b4d83f55983b1fa241c7585
#
_cell.length_a   1.000
_cell.length_b   1.000
_cell.length_c   1.000
_cell.angle_alpha   90.00
_cell.angle_beta   90.00
_cell.angle_gamma   90.00
#
_symmetry.space_group_name_H-M   'P 1'
#
loop_
_entity.id
_entity.type
_entity.pdbx_description
1 polymer ?
#
loop_
_entity_poly.entity_id
_entity_poly.type
_entity_poly.pdbx_seq_one_letter_code
_entity_poly.pdbx_strand_id
1 'polypeptide(L)'
;MIDGVRTLVDEIKGIFAKGWIIKADMTLEPCWIARVGNSFAHGKDIHAAYLDALDKHQRNMPVEERLDSFVKAHPDMSARYEGMDLFRWHNILTGSCEMGRRSFCRDRGIDPETVQFTVEEFVRLTCDSYGSDVIRQLADRLSIKL
;
A
#
# COMPACT_ATOMS: atom_id res chain seq x y z
N MET A 1 -1.00 -23.60 0.69
CA MET A 1 -1.56 -22.30 1.08
C MET A 1 -0.74 -21.18 0.45
N ILE A 2 -1.39 -20.18 -0.09
CA ILE A 2 -0.76 -18.98 -0.64
C ILE A 2 -1.34 -17.80 0.15
N ASP A 3 -0.49 -16.96 0.75
CA ASP A 3 -0.90 -15.79 1.53
C ASP A 3 -1.98 -16.12 2.62
N GLY A 4 -1.81 -17.24 3.30
CA GLY A 4 -2.75 -17.74 4.32
C GLY A 4 -4.05 -18.33 3.77
N VAL A 5 -4.29 -18.35 2.48
CA VAL A 5 -5.50 -18.82 1.82
C VAL A 5 -5.26 -20.17 1.15
N ARG A 6 -6.21 -21.12 1.32
CA ARG A 6 -6.17 -22.39 0.57
C ARG A 6 -6.42 -22.13 -0.90
N THR A 7 -5.45 -22.47 -1.74
CA THR A 7 -5.48 -22.14 -3.17
C THR A 7 -5.06 -23.34 -4.00
N LEU A 8 -5.82 -23.62 -5.05
CA LEU A 8 -5.43 -24.50 -6.15
C LEU A 8 -4.82 -23.64 -7.24
N VAL A 9 -3.68 -24.05 -7.80
CA VAL A 9 -3.01 -23.36 -8.88
C VAL A 9 -3.14 -24.16 -10.16
N ASP A 10 -3.73 -23.59 -11.21
CA ASP A 10 -3.90 -24.25 -12.51
C ASP A 10 -2.75 -23.95 -13.45
N GLU A 11 -2.33 -22.70 -13.55
CA GLU A 11 -1.35 -22.25 -14.52
C GLU A 11 -0.42 -21.21 -13.90
N ILE A 12 0.88 -21.32 -14.17
CA ILE A 12 1.89 -20.37 -13.71
C ILE A 12 2.61 -19.78 -14.94
N LYS A 13 2.64 -18.43 -15.00
CA LYS A 13 3.39 -17.66 -16.01
C LYS A 13 4.23 -16.59 -15.34
N GLY A 14 5.52 -16.85 -15.16
CA GLY A 14 6.45 -15.92 -14.51
C GLY A 14 6.04 -15.62 -13.07
N ILE A 15 5.70 -14.36 -12.79
CA ILE A 15 5.27 -13.90 -11.46
C ILE A 15 3.76 -14.00 -11.24
N PHE A 16 3.01 -14.47 -12.22
CA PHE A 16 1.56 -14.62 -12.16
C PHE A 16 1.13 -16.07 -12.18
N ALA A 17 0.04 -16.36 -11.52
CA ALA A 17 -0.64 -17.63 -11.58
C ALA A 17 -2.15 -17.42 -11.67
N LYS A 18 -2.81 -18.40 -12.27
CA LYS A 18 -4.27 -18.51 -12.29
C LYS A 18 -4.68 -19.69 -11.41
N GLY A 19 -5.73 -19.52 -10.62
CA GLY A 19 -6.14 -20.58 -9.72
C GLY A 19 -7.50 -20.33 -9.09
N TRP A 20 -7.74 -21.04 -7.99
CA TRP A 20 -9.02 -21.09 -7.30
C TRP A 20 -8.80 -21.00 -5.79
N ILE A 21 -9.51 -20.08 -5.15
CA ILE A 21 -9.60 -20.04 -3.70
C ILE A 21 -10.59 -21.11 -3.23
N ILE A 22 -10.20 -21.92 -2.28
CA ILE A 22 -11.08 -22.89 -1.62
C ILE A 22 -11.68 -22.21 -0.40
N LYS A 23 -12.99 -21.96 -0.46
CA LYS A 23 -13.74 -21.35 0.65
C LYS A 23 -14.01 -22.33 1.79
N ALA A 24 -14.46 -21.81 2.92
CA ALA A 24 -14.80 -22.64 4.09
C ALA A 24 -15.93 -23.66 3.83
N ASP A 25 -16.86 -23.31 2.94
CA ASP A 25 -17.94 -24.17 2.47
C ASP A 25 -17.54 -25.17 1.36
N MET A 26 -16.23 -25.26 1.08
CA MET A 26 -15.61 -26.06 0.02
C MET A 26 -15.97 -25.66 -1.41
N THR A 27 -16.61 -24.51 -1.61
CA THR A 27 -16.78 -23.93 -2.94
C THR A 27 -15.49 -23.32 -3.47
N LEU A 28 -15.36 -23.19 -4.80
CA LEU A 28 -14.22 -22.66 -5.48
C LEU A 28 -14.53 -21.28 -6.05
N GLU A 29 -13.60 -20.32 -5.83
CA GLU A 29 -13.67 -18.98 -6.42
C GLU A 29 -12.45 -18.76 -7.31
N PRO A 30 -12.63 -18.41 -8.60
CA PRO A 30 -11.51 -18.14 -9.47
C PRO A 30 -10.72 -16.92 -9.00
N CYS A 31 -9.40 -16.99 -9.08
CA CYS A 31 -8.53 -15.89 -8.69
C CYS A 31 -7.29 -15.80 -9.57
N TRP A 32 -6.68 -14.64 -9.58
CA TRP A 32 -5.31 -14.43 -10.01
C TRP A 32 -4.41 -14.34 -8.80
N ILE A 33 -3.16 -14.77 -8.97
CA ILE A 33 -2.13 -14.69 -7.94
C ILE A 33 -0.94 -13.99 -8.55
N ALA A 34 -0.35 -13.05 -7.81
CA ALA A 34 0.89 -12.40 -8.18
C ALA A 34 1.94 -12.61 -7.10
N ARG A 35 3.19 -12.62 -7.52
CA ARG A 35 4.37 -12.68 -6.65
C ARG A 35 5.27 -11.49 -6.93
N VAL A 36 5.66 -10.77 -5.88
CA VAL A 36 6.70 -9.74 -5.93
C VAL A 36 7.71 -10.05 -4.82
N GLY A 37 8.94 -10.36 -5.20
CA GLY A 37 9.92 -10.90 -4.25
C GLY A 37 9.40 -12.17 -3.57
N ASN A 38 9.26 -12.15 -2.25
CA ASN A 38 8.69 -13.24 -1.45
C ASN A 38 7.23 -12.97 -1.01
N SER A 39 6.62 -11.89 -1.50
CA SER A 39 5.25 -11.54 -1.18
C SER A 39 4.29 -12.03 -2.26
N PHE A 40 3.16 -12.57 -1.82
CA PHE A 40 2.09 -13.07 -2.69
C PHE A 40 0.80 -12.35 -2.40
N ALA A 41 -0.04 -12.21 -3.42
CA ALA A 41 -1.40 -11.71 -3.26
C ALA A 41 -2.36 -12.37 -4.24
N HIS A 42 -3.63 -12.48 -3.81
CA HIS A 42 -4.74 -12.87 -4.65
C HIS A 42 -5.45 -11.63 -5.18
N GLY A 43 -6.01 -11.70 -6.36
CA GLY A 43 -6.81 -10.63 -6.94
C GLY A 43 -7.87 -11.18 -7.91
N LYS A 44 -8.90 -10.39 -8.13
CA LYS A 44 -9.94 -10.69 -9.14
C LYS A 44 -9.41 -10.60 -10.58
N ASP A 45 -8.34 -9.87 -10.77
CA ASP A 45 -7.61 -9.72 -12.02
C ASP A 45 -6.09 -9.62 -11.76
N ILE A 46 -5.31 -9.69 -12.83
CA ILE A 46 -3.83 -9.65 -12.76
C ILE A 46 -3.33 -8.34 -12.15
N HIS A 47 -3.95 -7.21 -12.50
CA HIS A 47 -3.52 -5.89 -12.04
C HIS A 47 -3.73 -5.74 -10.53
N ALA A 48 -4.90 -6.10 -10.03
CA ALA A 48 -5.21 -6.08 -8.61
C ALA A 48 -4.27 -6.99 -7.80
N ALA A 49 -4.04 -8.22 -8.26
CA ALA A 49 -3.11 -9.16 -7.62
C ALA A 49 -1.68 -8.61 -7.58
N TYR A 50 -1.21 -8.01 -8.67
CA TYR A 50 0.13 -7.43 -8.75
C TYR A 50 0.31 -6.24 -7.80
N LEU A 51 -0.62 -5.29 -7.79
CA LEU A 51 -0.54 -4.13 -6.91
C LEU A 51 -0.54 -4.53 -5.44
N ASP A 52 -1.39 -5.47 -5.05
CA ASP A 52 -1.45 -5.94 -3.66
C ASP A 52 -0.17 -6.70 -3.26
N ALA A 53 0.39 -7.52 -4.15
CA ALA A 53 1.68 -8.18 -3.90
C ALA A 53 2.84 -7.17 -3.80
N LEU A 54 2.83 -6.13 -4.64
CA LEU A 54 3.82 -5.06 -4.60
C LEU A 54 3.73 -4.27 -3.30
N ASP A 55 2.54 -3.88 -2.87
CA ASP A 55 2.33 -3.15 -1.61
C ASP A 55 2.78 -3.98 -0.40
N LYS A 56 2.49 -5.29 -0.39
CA LYS A 56 2.98 -6.21 0.65
C LYS A 56 4.50 -6.31 0.65
N HIS A 57 5.11 -6.42 -0.52
CA HIS A 57 6.56 -6.46 -0.63
C HIS A 57 7.20 -5.17 -0.08
N GLN A 58 6.69 -4.02 -0.47
CA GLN A 58 7.18 -2.72 0.00
C GLN A 58 7.01 -2.54 1.51
N ARG A 59 5.87 -2.92 2.09
CA ARG A 59 5.66 -2.88 3.55
C ARG A 59 6.63 -3.75 4.34
N ASN A 60 7.08 -4.84 3.76
CA ASN A 60 8.02 -5.78 4.40
C ASN A 60 9.49 -5.34 4.27
N MET A 61 9.78 -4.28 3.53
CA MET A 61 11.12 -3.71 3.47
C MET A 61 11.49 -2.99 4.77
N PRO A 62 12.78 -2.86 5.11
CA PRO A 62 13.25 -1.97 6.18
C PRO A 62 12.72 -0.55 6.02
N VAL A 63 12.55 0.18 7.12
CA VAL A 63 12.02 1.56 7.11
C VAL A 63 12.80 2.45 6.16
N GLU A 64 14.13 2.40 6.19
CA GLU A 64 15.00 3.19 5.33
C GLU A 64 14.70 2.98 3.83
N GLU A 65 14.53 1.72 3.42
CA GLU A 65 14.19 1.39 2.03
C GLU A 65 12.78 1.86 1.64
N ARG A 66 11.81 1.81 2.59
CA ARG A 66 10.47 2.34 2.36
C ARG A 66 10.48 3.85 2.17
N LEU A 67 11.26 4.56 3.00
CA LEU A 67 11.45 6.01 2.89
C LEU A 67 12.10 6.38 1.55
N ASP A 68 13.15 5.66 1.13
CA ASP A 68 13.80 5.86 -0.17
C ASP A 68 12.82 5.64 -1.33
N SER A 69 12.01 4.60 -1.26
CA SER A 69 11.00 4.28 -2.28
C SER A 69 9.93 5.37 -2.38
N PHE A 70 9.49 5.92 -1.24
CA PHE A 70 8.55 7.04 -1.21
C PHE A 70 9.13 8.29 -1.89
N VAL A 71 10.35 8.67 -1.53
CA VAL A 71 11.03 9.85 -2.11
C VAL A 71 11.23 9.67 -3.62
N LYS A 72 11.59 8.47 -4.05
CA LYS A 72 11.76 8.14 -5.47
C LYS A 72 10.46 8.20 -6.25
N ALA A 73 9.33 7.81 -5.64
CA ALA A 73 8.01 7.90 -6.25
C ALA A 73 7.46 9.34 -6.30
N HIS A 74 7.94 10.22 -5.41
CA HIS A 74 7.48 11.60 -5.28
C HIS A 74 8.67 12.58 -5.37
N PRO A 75 9.35 12.67 -6.52
CA PRO A 75 10.60 13.42 -6.65
C PRO A 75 10.41 14.94 -6.67
N ASP A 76 9.22 15.42 -7.01
CA ASP A 76 8.91 16.86 -7.08
C ASP A 76 8.15 17.30 -5.82
N MET A 77 8.82 18.00 -4.92
CA MET A 77 8.25 18.51 -3.67
C MET A 77 7.16 19.57 -3.89
N SER A 78 7.15 20.24 -5.06
CA SER A 78 6.17 21.27 -5.41
C SER A 78 4.93 20.71 -6.10
N ALA A 79 5.02 19.47 -6.62
CA ALA A 79 3.91 18.82 -7.28
C ALA A 79 2.81 18.43 -6.28
N ARG A 80 1.58 18.39 -6.78
CA ARG A 80 0.43 17.88 -6.04
C ARG A 80 0.16 16.44 -6.50
N TYR A 81 0.10 15.53 -5.54
CA TYR A 81 -0.16 14.12 -5.75
C TYR A 81 -1.56 13.76 -5.29
N GLU A 82 -2.17 12.77 -5.92
CA GLU A 82 -3.50 12.28 -5.58
C GLU A 82 -3.57 11.77 -4.14
N GLY A 83 -4.62 12.15 -3.41
CA GLY A 83 -4.82 11.73 -2.02
C GLY A 83 -4.84 10.21 -1.86
N MET A 84 -5.50 9.50 -2.79
CA MET A 84 -5.53 8.03 -2.78
C MET A 84 -4.12 7.42 -2.85
N ASP A 85 -3.23 7.97 -3.69
CA ASP A 85 -1.84 7.49 -3.79
C ASP A 85 -1.07 7.75 -2.49
N LEU A 86 -1.14 8.96 -1.96
CA LEU A 86 -0.45 9.33 -0.72
C LEU A 86 -0.94 8.50 0.49
N PHE A 87 -2.25 8.25 0.60
CA PHE A 87 -2.78 7.40 1.67
C PHE A 87 -2.45 5.91 1.49
N ARG A 88 -2.30 5.44 0.25
CA ARG A 88 -1.72 4.12 -0.02
C ARG A 88 -0.26 4.06 0.45
N TRP A 89 0.53 5.08 0.18
CA TRP A 89 1.90 5.19 0.69
C TRP A 89 1.98 5.29 2.21
N HIS A 90 1.00 5.92 2.86
CA HIS A 90 0.91 5.90 4.32
C HIS A 90 0.82 4.46 4.87
N ASN A 91 0.05 3.60 4.21
CA ASN A 91 0.03 2.17 4.55
C ASN A 91 1.39 1.50 4.34
N ILE A 92 2.07 1.75 3.22
CA ILE A 92 3.39 1.18 2.93
C ILE A 92 4.40 1.63 3.98
N LEU A 93 4.42 2.91 4.32
CA LEU A 93 5.36 3.50 5.27
C LEU A 93 5.11 3.03 6.71
N THR A 94 3.86 3.03 7.16
CA THR A 94 3.51 2.89 8.59
C THR A 94 2.79 1.60 8.94
N GLY A 95 2.26 0.89 7.95
CA GLY A 95 1.39 -0.28 8.18
C GLY A 95 -0.05 0.08 8.58
N SER A 96 -0.48 1.34 8.42
CA SER A 96 -1.84 1.77 8.75
C SER A 96 -2.89 0.97 7.97
N CYS A 97 -3.94 0.53 8.65
CA CYS A 97 -5.03 -0.22 7.99
C CYS A 97 -5.99 0.71 7.23
N GLU A 98 -6.70 0.15 6.26
CA GLU A 98 -7.65 0.92 5.45
C GLU A 98 -8.75 1.58 6.31
N MET A 99 -9.29 0.85 7.29
CA MET A 99 -10.32 1.37 8.19
C MET A 99 -9.83 2.59 8.96
N GLY A 100 -8.59 2.53 9.49
CA GLY A 100 -7.97 3.64 10.20
C GLY A 100 -7.78 4.86 9.30
N ARG A 101 -7.31 4.67 8.08
CA ARG A 101 -7.16 5.77 7.10
C ARG A 101 -8.50 6.39 6.71
N ARG A 102 -9.54 5.58 6.49
CA ARG A 102 -10.90 6.07 6.22
C ARG A 102 -11.47 6.87 7.38
N SER A 103 -11.27 6.40 8.62
CA SER A 103 -11.69 7.16 9.82
C SER A 103 -10.94 8.49 9.92
N PHE A 104 -9.63 8.48 9.74
CA PHE A 104 -8.80 9.68 9.73
C PHE A 104 -9.29 10.73 8.72
N CYS A 105 -9.57 10.31 7.50
CA CYS A 105 -10.08 11.21 6.45
C CYS A 105 -11.46 11.74 6.80
N ARG A 106 -12.38 10.88 7.23
CA ARG A 106 -13.74 11.27 7.62
C ARG A 106 -13.74 12.30 8.76
N ASP A 107 -12.93 12.06 9.80
CA ASP A 107 -12.89 12.93 10.98
C ASP A 107 -12.32 14.33 10.66
N ARG A 108 -11.62 14.47 9.54
CA ARG A 108 -11.05 15.73 9.02
C ARG A 108 -11.80 16.31 7.83
N GLY A 109 -12.89 15.68 7.39
CA GLY A 109 -13.63 16.12 6.22
C GLY A 109 -12.83 16.03 4.91
N ILE A 110 -11.92 15.08 4.82
CA ILE A 110 -11.06 14.84 3.64
C ILE A 110 -11.70 13.75 2.80
N ASP A 111 -11.91 14.01 1.52
CA ASP A 111 -12.22 12.99 0.53
C ASP A 111 -10.96 12.62 -0.24
N PRO A 112 -10.37 11.44 0.04
CA PRO A 112 -9.10 11.04 -0.59
C PRO A 112 -9.21 10.83 -2.10
N GLU A 113 -10.41 10.63 -2.64
CA GLU A 113 -10.62 10.43 -4.08
C GLU A 113 -10.56 11.73 -4.88
N THR A 114 -10.75 12.88 -4.22
CA THR A 114 -10.82 14.19 -4.89
C THR A 114 -9.72 15.14 -4.46
N VAL A 115 -9.10 14.91 -3.32
CA VAL A 115 -8.07 15.80 -2.76
C VAL A 115 -6.70 15.51 -3.37
N GLN A 116 -5.90 16.58 -3.48
CA GLN A 116 -4.49 16.49 -3.82
C GLN A 116 -3.65 17.24 -2.78
N PHE A 117 -2.49 16.71 -2.46
CA PHE A 117 -1.54 17.33 -1.53
C PHE A 117 -0.14 17.40 -2.14
N THR A 118 0.64 18.40 -1.75
CA THR A 118 2.09 18.30 -1.85
C THR A 118 2.61 17.31 -0.80
N VAL A 119 3.84 16.83 -0.98
CA VAL A 119 4.47 15.95 0.02
C VAL A 119 4.53 16.63 1.39
N GLU A 120 4.87 17.91 1.43
CA GLU A 120 4.94 18.67 2.70
C GLU A 120 3.56 18.76 3.39
N GLU A 121 2.51 19.10 2.65
CA GLU A 121 1.15 19.14 3.19
C GLU A 121 0.72 17.78 3.77
N PHE A 122 1.01 16.70 3.05
CA PHE A 122 0.69 15.34 3.50
C PHE A 122 1.48 14.93 4.76
N VAL A 123 2.77 15.22 4.81
CA VAL A 123 3.62 14.95 5.98
C VAL A 123 3.11 15.72 7.21
N ARG A 124 2.81 17.01 7.07
CA ARG A 124 2.24 17.83 8.17
C ARG A 124 0.88 17.33 8.62
N LEU A 125 0.05 16.89 7.69
CA LEU A 125 -1.29 16.33 7.97
C LEU A 125 -1.21 15.03 8.79
N THR A 126 -0.19 14.21 8.59
CA THR A 126 -0.10 12.86 9.13
C THR A 126 0.96 12.69 10.24
N CYS A 127 1.74 13.72 10.54
CA CYS A 127 2.86 13.65 11.49
C CYS A 127 2.47 13.31 12.94
N ASP A 128 1.20 13.48 13.32
CA ASP A 128 0.66 13.14 14.63
C ASP A 128 -0.38 12.00 14.58
N SER A 129 -0.44 11.28 13.45
CA SER A 129 -1.33 10.13 13.26
C SER A 129 -0.63 8.80 13.55
N TYR A 130 -1.29 7.69 13.22
CA TYR A 130 -0.69 6.37 13.32
C TYR A 130 0.62 6.28 12.53
N GLY A 131 1.68 5.74 13.16
CA GLY A 131 3.00 5.64 12.54
C GLY A 131 3.75 6.97 12.46
N SER A 132 3.43 7.92 13.33
CA SER A 132 4.06 9.25 13.40
C SER A 132 5.58 9.23 13.46
N ASP A 133 6.17 8.20 14.06
CA ASP A 133 7.62 7.99 14.13
C ASP A 133 8.25 7.83 12.72
N VAL A 134 7.61 7.09 11.84
CA VAL A 134 8.07 6.93 10.45
C VAL A 134 7.83 8.20 9.64
N ILE A 135 6.67 8.85 9.82
CA ILE A 135 6.36 10.11 9.12
C ILE A 135 7.33 11.23 9.54
N ARG A 136 7.74 11.28 10.80
CA ARG A 136 8.76 12.23 11.28
C ARG A 136 10.14 11.93 10.69
N GLN A 137 10.52 10.66 10.56
CA GLN A 137 11.75 10.29 9.84
C GLN A 137 11.70 10.73 8.36
N LEU A 138 10.53 10.63 7.72
CA LEU A 138 10.33 11.16 6.37
C LEU A 138 10.50 12.68 6.32
N ALA A 139 9.92 13.41 7.29
CA ALA A 139 10.07 14.86 7.41
C ALA A 139 11.55 15.26 7.56
N ASP A 140 12.28 14.57 8.44
CA ASP A 140 13.72 14.82 8.65
C ASP A 140 14.52 14.60 7.36
N ARG A 141 14.25 13.51 6.65
CA ARG A 141 14.90 13.19 5.38
C ARG A 141 14.65 14.25 4.30
N LEU A 142 13.45 14.83 4.26
CA LEU A 142 13.06 15.86 3.32
C LEU A 142 13.30 17.28 3.81
N SER A 143 13.88 17.44 5.00
CA SER A 143 14.13 18.74 5.65
C SER A 143 12.85 19.56 5.86
N ILE A 144 11.73 18.88 6.09
CA ILE A 144 10.45 19.50 6.44
C ILE A 144 10.42 19.79 7.94
N LYS A 145 10.23 21.04 8.31
CA LYS A 145 10.07 21.45 9.70
C LYS A 145 8.61 21.23 10.12
N LEU A 146 8.39 20.37 11.08
CA LEU A 146 7.08 20.09 11.68
C LEU A 146 6.75 21.06 12.81
#